data_1d507f1e9e60001a302547642e25ed7c
#
_entry.id   1d507f1e9e60001a302547642e25ed7c
#
_cell.length_a   1.000
_cell.length_b   1.000
_cell.length_c   1.000
_cell.angle_alpha   90.00
_cell.angle_beta   90.00
_cell.angle_gamma   90.00
#
_symmetry.space_group_name_H-M   'P 1'
#
loop_
_entity.id
_entity.type
_entity.pdbx_description
1 polymer ?
#
loop_
_entity_poly.entity_id
_entity_poly.type
_entity_poly.pdbx_seq_one_letter_code
_entity_poly.pdbx_strand_id
1 'polypeptide(L)'
;MKILWLINIPSPYRVDFFSELGKYCELTVLFEKFTSTERDESWSHHHFVNFTGVIMKGIPVDVDKAVCLGMIKYLKKEKYDYIVVSNIATPTGIIAIEYMKFRKIPYLLEGDGGFSKDGKGLKEAYKKHLIKGAAGYFSTSQNHDEYFITYGAKKEKIFRYPFTSLKDQDISSHIAENEEKLQLKKELGAEREKVILSVGQFIDRKGYDILFLSCKDIRPNVDIYIVGGKPTDKYISLLKELDLKNVHFVEFKSREELRNYYQMADLFVLPTREDIWGLVINEAMAHGLPVVTTEKCIAGTELIEDYENGFLIPSEDPEALAQKINEILENEDLRLKMSNNNRNKIRKYTIETMVKRHIDVFMTLKEEK
;
A
#
# COMPACT_ATOMS: atom_id res chain seq x y z
N MET A 1 4.33 -24.60 13.89
CA MET A 1 3.44 -23.49 14.26
C MET A 1 2.26 -23.48 13.32
N LYS A 2 1.02 -23.41 13.85
CA LYS A 2 -0.22 -23.39 13.06
C LYS A 2 -0.88 -22.01 13.17
N ILE A 3 -1.14 -21.37 12.05
CA ILE A 3 -1.69 -20.02 12.01
C ILE A 3 -2.99 -20.01 11.19
N LEU A 4 -4.01 -19.35 11.73
CA LEU A 4 -5.22 -18.99 11.01
C LEU A 4 -5.19 -17.49 10.72
N TRP A 5 -5.49 -17.11 9.47
CA TRP A 5 -5.55 -15.71 9.07
C TRP A 5 -6.91 -15.39 8.44
N LEU A 6 -7.53 -14.30 8.85
CA LEU A 6 -8.81 -13.81 8.30
C LEU A 6 -8.55 -12.51 7.55
N ILE A 7 -8.95 -12.45 6.28
CA ILE A 7 -8.80 -11.27 5.43
C ILE A 7 -9.96 -11.18 4.43
N ASN A 8 -10.18 -10.00 3.84
CA ASN A 8 -11.32 -9.77 2.91
C ASN A 8 -11.12 -10.46 1.55
N ILE A 9 -10.09 -10.13 0.80
CA ILE A 9 -9.84 -10.65 -0.56
C ILE A 9 -8.38 -11.11 -0.73
N PRO A 10 -8.12 -12.06 -1.65
CA PRO A 10 -6.76 -12.48 -2.00
C PRO A 10 -6.12 -11.49 -2.98
N SER A 11 -5.73 -10.27 -2.51
CA SER A 11 -4.97 -9.36 -3.36
C SER A 11 -3.58 -9.94 -3.69
N PRO A 12 -3.00 -9.66 -4.88
CA PRO A 12 -1.74 -10.27 -5.32
C PRO A 12 -0.61 -10.19 -4.29
N TYR A 13 -0.37 -9.01 -3.71
CA TYR A 13 0.68 -8.83 -2.70
C TYR A 13 0.41 -9.62 -1.41
N ARG A 14 -0.87 -9.82 -1.04
CA ARG A 14 -1.24 -10.64 0.11
C ARG A 14 -1.05 -12.13 -0.18
N VAL A 15 -1.36 -12.58 -1.39
CA VAL A 15 -1.10 -13.97 -1.82
C VAL A 15 0.39 -14.23 -1.85
N ASP A 16 1.21 -13.30 -2.35
CA ASP A 16 2.67 -13.40 -2.32
C ASP A 16 3.20 -13.48 -0.87
N PHE A 17 2.70 -12.63 0.04
CA PHE A 17 3.05 -12.67 1.45
C PHE A 17 2.67 -14.01 2.11
N PHE A 18 1.45 -14.50 1.91
CA PHE A 18 1.01 -15.76 2.48
C PHE A 18 1.75 -16.96 1.89
N SER A 19 2.10 -16.92 0.60
CA SER A 19 2.91 -17.95 -0.04
C SER A 19 4.31 -18.03 0.54
N GLU A 20 4.91 -16.88 0.86
CA GLU A 20 6.22 -16.83 1.52
C GLU A 20 6.12 -17.26 2.99
N LEU A 21 5.12 -16.75 3.74
CA LEU A 21 4.90 -17.11 5.15
C LEU A 21 4.63 -18.60 5.34
N GLY A 22 3.89 -19.22 4.41
CA GLY A 22 3.56 -20.63 4.44
C GLY A 22 4.77 -21.57 4.30
N LYS A 23 5.95 -21.06 3.91
CA LYS A 23 7.20 -21.85 3.94
C LYS A 23 7.69 -22.12 5.38
N TYR A 24 7.26 -21.32 6.35
CA TYR A 24 7.74 -21.33 7.73
C TYR A 24 6.71 -21.85 8.74
N CYS A 25 5.44 -22.02 8.33
CA CYS A 25 4.36 -22.44 9.22
C CYS A 25 3.23 -23.15 8.46
N GLU A 26 2.41 -23.90 9.19
CA GLU A 26 1.14 -24.44 8.66
C GLU A 26 0.10 -23.29 8.66
N LEU A 27 -0.10 -22.69 7.50
CA LEU A 27 -0.94 -21.50 7.33
C LEU A 27 -2.28 -21.85 6.68
N THR A 28 -3.37 -21.42 7.32
CA THR A 28 -4.72 -21.41 6.72
C THR A 28 -5.21 -19.97 6.63
N VAL A 29 -5.62 -19.54 5.44
CA VAL A 29 -6.14 -18.17 5.21
C VAL A 29 -7.60 -18.24 4.76
N LEU A 30 -8.47 -17.54 5.46
CA LEU A 30 -9.89 -17.41 5.13
C LEU A 30 -10.13 -16.08 4.42
N PHE A 31 -10.61 -16.14 3.19
CA PHE A 31 -10.98 -14.98 2.37
C PHE A 31 -12.50 -14.83 2.35
N GLU A 32 -13.01 -13.59 2.55
CA GLU A 32 -14.45 -13.31 2.51
C GLU A 32 -15.02 -13.40 1.10
N LYS A 33 -14.26 -12.92 0.12
CA LYS A 33 -14.62 -12.94 -1.31
C LYS A 33 -13.40 -13.34 -2.14
N PHE A 34 -13.67 -13.79 -3.37
CA PHE A 34 -12.61 -14.15 -4.31
C PHE A 34 -12.04 -12.92 -5.02
N THR A 35 -12.90 -11.98 -5.43
CA THR A 35 -12.53 -10.78 -6.17
C THR A 35 -13.25 -9.55 -5.61
N SER A 36 -12.77 -8.39 -6.01
CA SER A 36 -13.45 -7.10 -5.83
C SER A 36 -13.86 -6.56 -7.19
N THR A 37 -15.07 -6.02 -7.30
CA THR A 37 -15.58 -5.42 -8.55
C THR A 37 -14.86 -4.13 -8.96
N GLU A 38 -14.05 -3.56 -8.09
CA GLU A 38 -13.22 -2.37 -8.37
C GLU A 38 -11.80 -2.73 -8.84
N ARG A 39 -11.47 -4.02 -8.96
CA ARG A 39 -10.12 -4.49 -9.28
C ARG A 39 -10.10 -5.10 -10.68
N ASP A 40 -8.95 -4.98 -11.34
CA ASP A 40 -8.71 -5.61 -12.64
C ASP A 40 -8.91 -7.13 -12.58
N GLU A 41 -9.42 -7.74 -13.65
CA GLU A 41 -9.71 -9.18 -13.74
C GLU A 41 -8.46 -10.06 -13.55
N SER A 42 -7.26 -9.55 -13.85
CA SER A 42 -5.99 -10.25 -13.61
C SER A 42 -5.79 -10.61 -12.13
N TRP A 43 -6.45 -9.91 -11.21
CA TRP A 43 -6.45 -10.21 -9.78
C TRP A 43 -7.28 -11.44 -9.39
N SER A 44 -8.00 -12.04 -10.33
CA SER A 44 -8.84 -13.23 -10.10
C SER A 44 -8.11 -14.56 -10.27
N HIS A 45 -6.90 -14.57 -10.85
CA HIS A 45 -6.11 -15.79 -11.07
C HIS A 45 -5.16 -16.05 -9.91
N HIS A 46 -5.62 -16.77 -8.86
CA HIS A 46 -4.81 -17.10 -7.71
C HIS A 46 -4.46 -18.58 -7.65
N HIS A 47 -3.15 -18.86 -7.65
CA HIS A 47 -2.60 -20.13 -7.18
C HIS A 47 -2.10 -19.96 -5.75
N PHE A 48 -2.75 -20.62 -4.78
CA PHE A 48 -2.31 -20.63 -3.39
C PHE A 48 -1.16 -21.63 -3.22
N VAL A 49 0.05 -21.10 -3.06
CA VAL A 49 1.27 -21.91 -2.92
C VAL A 49 1.74 -21.84 -1.47
N ASN A 50 2.11 -22.97 -0.89
CA ASN A 50 2.60 -23.12 0.48
C ASN A 50 1.59 -22.79 1.60
N PHE A 51 0.33 -22.50 1.30
CA PHE A 51 -0.71 -22.30 2.31
C PHE A 51 -2.08 -22.80 1.84
N THR A 52 -2.98 -23.03 2.79
CA THR A 52 -4.36 -23.42 2.49
C THR A 52 -5.23 -22.16 2.44
N GLY A 53 -5.59 -21.74 1.23
CA GLY A 53 -6.56 -20.64 1.01
C GLY A 53 -7.98 -21.18 0.96
N VAL A 54 -8.88 -20.56 1.71
CA VAL A 54 -10.30 -20.92 1.76
C VAL A 54 -11.15 -19.71 1.41
N ILE A 55 -11.79 -19.75 0.24
CA ILE A 55 -12.81 -18.75 -0.11
C ILE A 55 -14.11 -19.12 0.60
N MET A 56 -14.56 -18.26 1.50
CA MET A 56 -15.74 -18.53 2.30
C MET A 56 -17.03 -18.26 1.51
N LYS A 57 -18.04 -19.06 1.78
CA LYS A 57 -19.41 -18.77 1.33
C LYS A 57 -20.02 -17.73 2.27
N GLY A 58 -20.54 -16.64 1.71
CA GLY A 58 -21.13 -15.55 2.48
C GLY A 58 -22.11 -14.72 1.66
N ILE A 59 -22.80 -13.81 2.36
CA ILE A 59 -23.71 -12.83 1.74
C ILE A 59 -22.91 -11.58 1.45
N PRO A 60 -22.73 -11.15 0.18
CA PRO A 60 -22.04 -9.92 -0.17
C PRO A 60 -22.72 -8.70 0.46
N VAL A 61 -21.93 -7.78 1.00
CA VAL A 61 -22.41 -6.54 1.62
C VAL A 61 -21.85 -5.30 0.92
N ASP A 62 -20.66 -5.42 0.36
CA ASP A 62 -19.95 -4.33 -0.31
C ASP A 62 -19.02 -4.91 -1.39
N VAL A 63 -18.31 -4.05 -2.09
CA VAL A 63 -17.40 -4.39 -3.19
C VAL A 63 -16.43 -5.52 -2.81
N ASP A 64 -15.83 -5.43 -1.63
CA ASP A 64 -14.80 -6.37 -1.13
C ASP A 64 -15.17 -7.02 0.22
N LYS A 65 -16.43 -6.92 0.67
CA LYS A 65 -16.90 -7.38 1.99
C LYS A 65 -18.07 -8.35 1.87
N ALA A 66 -18.14 -9.28 2.80
CA ALA A 66 -19.25 -10.22 2.93
C ALA A 66 -19.53 -10.58 4.40
N VAL A 67 -20.68 -11.18 4.67
CA VAL A 67 -20.99 -11.84 5.94
C VAL A 67 -20.78 -13.33 5.77
N CYS A 68 -19.72 -13.86 6.38
CA CYS A 68 -19.30 -15.27 6.24
C CYS A 68 -19.34 -16.01 7.58
N LEU A 69 -20.52 -16.44 8.03
CA LEU A 69 -20.68 -17.14 9.32
C LEU A 69 -19.94 -18.48 9.39
N GLY A 70 -19.64 -19.09 8.23
CA GLY A 70 -18.86 -20.32 8.13
C GLY A 70 -17.45 -20.24 8.74
N MET A 71 -16.91 -19.04 9.01
CA MET A 71 -15.60 -18.87 9.65
C MET A 71 -15.60 -19.38 11.10
N ILE A 72 -16.75 -19.40 11.80
CA ILE A 72 -16.86 -19.80 13.23
C ILE A 72 -16.32 -21.23 13.45
N LYS A 73 -16.50 -22.14 12.48
CA LYS A 73 -15.99 -23.51 12.58
C LYS A 73 -14.46 -23.61 12.64
N TYR A 74 -13.75 -22.56 12.17
CA TYR A 74 -12.30 -22.45 12.21
C TYR A 74 -11.80 -21.81 13.51
N LEU A 75 -12.59 -20.96 14.18
CA LEU A 75 -12.20 -20.21 15.39
C LEU A 75 -12.21 -21.11 16.64
N LYS A 76 -11.20 -22.01 16.71
CA LYS A 76 -11.02 -22.97 17.82
C LYS A 76 -9.67 -22.74 18.49
N LYS A 77 -9.69 -22.48 19.81
CA LYS A 77 -8.50 -22.12 20.61
C LYS A 77 -7.37 -23.17 20.50
N GLU A 78 -7.73 -24.46 20.47
CA GLU A 78 -6.77 -25.56 20.51
C GLU A 78 -6.25 -25.99 19.12
N LYS A 79 -6.80 -25.40 18.06
CA LYS A 79 -6.45 -25.77 16.68
C LYS A 79 -5.28 -24.98 16.12
N TYR A 80 -5.12 -23.73 16.55
CA TYR A 80 -4.13 -22.82 16.03
C TYR A 80 -3.32 -22.17 17.15
N ASP A 81 -2.03 -22.01 16.95
CA ASP A 81 -1.15 -21.29 17.88
C ASP A 81 -1.49 -19.79 17.86
N TYR A 82 -1.85 -19.27 16.69
CA TYR A 82 -2.24 -17.86 16.48
C TYR A 82 -3.41 -17.73 15.51
N ILE A 83 -4.28 -16.77 15.80
CA ILE A 83 -5.37 -16.32 14.91
C ILE A 83 -5.14 -14.83 14.63
N VAL A 84 -4.95 -14.45 13.37
CA VAL A 84 -4.74 -13.07 12.94
C VAL A 84 -5.97 -12.58 12.18
N VAL A 85 -6.42 -11.37 12.48
CA VAL A 85 -7.56 -10.73 11.83
C VAL A 85 -7.11 -9.43 11.18
N SER A 86 -7.15 -9.39 9.84
CA SER A 86 -6.79 -8.19 9.04
C SER A 86 -8.02 -7.43 8.55
N ASN A 87 -9.21 -8.02 8.64
CA ASN A 87 -10.47 -7.47 8.13
C ASN A 87 -11.37 -6.90 9.24
N ILE A 88 -10.78 -6.18 10.21
CA ILE A 88 -11.48 -5.67 11.39
C ILE A 88 -12.67 -4.73 11.10
N ALA A 89 -12.69 -4.12 9.92
CA ALA A 89 -13.73 -3.20 9.47
C ALA A 89 -14.84 -3.88 8.64
N THR A 90 -14.76 -5.20 8.43
CA THR A 90 -15.78 -5.94 7.71
C THR A 90 -16.76 -6.61 8.67
N PRO A 91 -18.01 -6.88 8.23
CA PRO A 91 -18.96 -7.61 9.07
C PRO A 91 -18.42 -8.97 9.55
N THR A 92 -17.73 -9.72 8.69
CA THR A 92 -17.11 -11.01 9.05
C THR A 92 -16.04 -10.84 10.12
N GLY A 93 -15.14 -9.88 9.95
CA GLY A 93 -14.08 -9.60 10.91
C GLY A 93 -14.65 -9.16 12.28
N ILE A 94 -15.66 -8.30 12.27
CA ILE A 94 -16.37 -7.88 13.48
C ILE A 94 -16.97 -9.09 14.22
N ILE A 95 -17.74 -9.94 13.53
CA ILE A 95 -18.35 -11.13 14.10
C ILE A 95 -17.28 -12.09 14.62
N ALA A 96 -16.17 -12.26 13.91
CA ALA A 96 -15.06 -13.10 14.35
C ALA A 96 -14.45 -12.60 15.67
N ILE A 97 -14.18 -11.30 15.77
CA ILE A 97 -13.63 -10.67 16.98
C ILE A 97 -14.58 -10.83 18.15
N GLU A 98 -15.87 -10.52 17.99
CA GLU A 98 -16.87 -10.67 19.04
C GLU A 98 -17.01 -12.13 19.52
N TYR A 99 -17.06 -13.07 18.58
CA TYR A 99 -17.08 -14.50 18.91
C TYR A 99 -15.84 -14.91 19.70
N MET A 100 -14.64 -14.50 19.27
CA MET A 100 -13.39 -14.83 19.95
C MET A 100 -13.33 -14.22 21.35
N LYS A 101 -13.79 -12.98 21.53
CA LYS A 101 -13.92 -12.33 22.85
C LYS A 101 -14.87 -13.11 23.78
N PHE A 102 -16.06 -13.45 23.27
CA PHE A 102 -17.04 -14.23 24.04
C PHE A 102 -16.47 -15.59 24.44
N ARG A 103 -15.76 -16.27 23.55
CA ARG A 103 -15.15 -17.59 23.79
C ARG A 103 -13.79 -17.54 24.48
N LYS A 104 -13.28 -16.33 24.79
CA LYS A 104 -11.94 -16.10 25.36
C LYS A 104 -10.81 -16.73 24.52
N ILE A 105 -10.96 -16.67 23.21
CA ILE A 105 -9.95 -17.10 22.23
C ILE A 105 -9.01 -15.91 21.98
N PRO A 106 -7.69 -16.02 22.24
CA PRO A 106 -6.75 -14.95 21.93
C PRO A 106 -6.61 -14.75 20.42
N TYR A 107 -6.50 -13.50 19.99
CA TYR A 107 -6.31 -13.12 18.58
C TYR A 107 -5.34 -11.94 18.46
N LEU A 108 -4.73 -11.82 17.30
CA LEU A 108 -3.89 -10.71 16.90
C LEU A 108 -4.65 -9.88 15.87
N LEU A 109 -4.41 -8.58 15.86
CA LEU A 109 -4.93 -7.68 14.84
C LEU A 109 -3.80 -7.25 13.90
N GLU A 110 -4.12 -7.12 12.64
CA GLU A 110 -3.25 -6.57 11.62
C GLU A 110 -4.01 -5.55 10.78
N GLY A 111 -3.32 -4.53 10.28
CA GLY A 111 -3.89 -3.59 9.33
C GLY A 111 -2.82 -3.07 8.36
N ASP A 112 -3.27 -2.59 7.19
CA ASP A 112 -2.39 -2.04 6.16
C ASP A 112 -1.98 -0.59 6.46
N GLY A 113 -2.57 0.01 7.50
CA GLY A 113 -2.34 1.37 7.93
C GLY A 113 -3.61 1.99 8.52
N GLY A 114 -3.51 3.26 8.91
CA GLY A 114 -4.64 4.02 9.42
C GLY A 114 -4.20 5.33 10.05
N PHE A 115 -5.01 6.36 9.88
CA PHE A 115 -4.87 7.61 10.60
C PHE A 115 -5.82 7.61 11.81
N SER A 116 -5.33 8.05 12.95
CA SER A 116 -6.20 8.31 14.10
C SER A 116 -7.14 9.47 13.78
N LYS A 117 -8.40 9.34 14.15
CA LYS A 117 -9.38 10.43 14.06
C LYS A 117 -9.88 10.74 15.47
N ASP A 118 -9.90 12.01 15.81
CA ASP A 118 -10.48 12.51 17.07
C ASP A 118 -12.01 12.42 17.05
N GLY A 119 -12.52 11.22 16.79
CA GLY A 119 -13.95 10.96 16.71
C GLY A 119 -14.55 10.71 18.09
N LYS A 120 -15.72 11.32 18.34
CA LYS A 120 -16.54 11.04 19.52
C LYS A 120 -17.84 10.40 19.06
N GLY A 121 -18.33 9.40 19.82
CA GLY A 121 -19.62 8.77 19.53
C GLY A 121 -19.59 7.24 19.61
N LEU A 122 -20.77 6.64 19.36
CA LEU A 122 -20.96 5.20 19.48
C LEU A 122 -20.09 4.39 18.51
N LYS A 123 -19.86 4.90 17.31
CA LYS A 123 -19.00 4.25 16.31
C LYS A 123 -17.55 4.12 16.80
N GLU A 124 -17.00 5.19 17.37
CA GLU A 124 -15.62 5.19 17.87
C GLU A 124 -15.50 4.36 19.16
N ALA A 125 -16.50 4.40 20.02
CA ALA A 125 -16.56 3.55 21.21
C ALA A 125 -16.59 2.07 20.82
N TYR A 126 -17.37 1.70 19.79
CA TYR A 126 -17.43 0.34 19.31
C TYR A 126 -16.12 -0.11 18.63
N LYS A 127 -15.49 0.75 17.85
CA LYS A 127 -14.17 0.50 17.27
C LYS A 127 -13.12 0.26 18.37
N LYS A 128 -13.14 1.09 19.42
CA LYS A 128 -12.31 0.90 20.59
C LYS A 128 -12.59 -0.45 21.28
N HIS A 129 -13.87 -0.83 21.38
CA HIS A 129 -14.24 -2.15 21.90
C HIS A 129 -13.65 -3.28 21.07
N LEU A 130 -13.69 -3.22 19.73
CA LEU A 130 -13.16 -4.27 18.86
C LEU A 130 -11.63 -4.39 18.96
N ILE A 131 -10.92 -3.25 18.97
CA ILE A 131 -9.46 -3.21 18.98
C ILE A 131 -8.89 -3.57 20.35
N LYS A 132 -9.47 -3.00 21.41
CA LYS A 132 -9.03 -3.27 22.78
C LYS A 132 -9.15 -4.75 23.14
N GLY A 133 -8.08 -5.31 23.67
CA GLY A 133 -8.09 -6.69 24.19
C GLY A 133 -7.54 -7.74 23.21
N ALA A 134 -7.04 -7.35 22.06
CA ALA A 134 -6.23 -8.24 21.25
C ALA A 134 -4.92 -8.62 22.00
N ALA A 135 -4.39 -9.80 21.71
CA ALA A 135 -3.15 -10.28 22.30
C ALA A 135 -1.92 -9.54 21.77
N GLY A 136 -2.01 -9.00 20.54
CA GLY A 136 -0.99 -8.16 19.91
C GLY A 136 -1.50 -7.53 18.64
N TYR A 137 -0.72 -6.60 18.10
CA TYR A 137 -1.07 -5.76 16.96
C TYR A 137 0.10 -5.68 15.98
N PHE A 138 -0.12 -6.07 14.74
CA PHE A 138 0.82 -5.83 13.65
C PHE A 138 0.56 -4.47 13.05
N SER A 139 1.57 -3.62 13.05
CA SER A 139 1.52 -2.22 12.60
C SER A 139 2.50 -1.94 11.48
N THR A 140 2.11 -1.09 10.54
CA THR A 140 2.92 -0.75 9.36
C THR A 140 3.76 0.50 9.54
N SER A 141 3.38 1.41 10.47
CA SER A 141 3.97 2.74 10.59
C SER A 141 3.75 3.35 11.97
N GLN A 142 4.39 4.49 12.22
CA GLN A 142 4.14 5.29 13.42
C GLN A 142 2.68 5.75 13.50
N ASN A 143 2.11 6.25 12.41
CA ASN A 143 0.70 6.66 12.36
C ASN A 143 -0.24 5.50 12.71
N HIS A 144 0.10 4.28 12.28
CA HIS A 144 -0.69 3.10 12.59
C HIS A 144 -0.50 2.63 14.05
N ASP A 145 0.67 2.83 14.66
CA ASP A 145 0.85 2.62 16.11
C ASP A 145 -0.07 3.56 16.90
N GLU A 146 -0.07 4.85 16.55
CA GLU A 146 -0.90 5.87 17.17
C GLU A 146 -2.40 5.58 17.01
N TYR A 147 -2.78 5.08 15.82
CA TYR A 147 -4.13 4.57 15.59
C TYR A 147 -4.50 3.47 16.59
N PHE A 148 -3.69 2.43 16.72
CA PHE A 148 -3.97 1.35 17.67
C PHE A 148 -3.99 1.83 19.12
N ILE A 149 -3.05 2.70 19.52
CA ILE A 149 -3.00 3.29 20.86
C ILE A 149 -4.26 4.09 21.17
N THR A 150 -4.71 4.94 20.25
CA THR A 150 -5.94 5.73 20.37
C THR A 150 -7.16 4.85 20.63
N TYR A 151 -7.20 3.68 19.98
CA TYR A 151 -8.29 2.70 20.18
C TYR A 151 -8.01 1.68 21.29
N GLY A 152 -7.02 1.93 22.15
CA GLY A 152 -6.81 1.22 23.41
C GLY A 152 -5.88 0.02 23.37
N ALA A 153 -5.05 -0.08 22.33
CA ALA A 153 -3.93 -1.01 22.34
C ALA A 153 -2.85 -0.53 23.33
N LYS A 154 -2.18 -1.48 23.96
CA LYS A 154 -1.00 -1.22 24.78
C LYS A 154 0.24 -1.15 23.87
N LYS A 155 1.10 -0.14 24.05
CA LYS A 155 2.27 0.13 23.21
C LYS A 155 3.22 -1.08 23.13
N GLU A 156 3.43 -1.77 24.23
CA GLU A 156 4.29 -2.96 24.31
C GLU A 156 3.76 -4.19 23.55
N LYS A 157 2.51 -4.13 23.09
CA LYS A 157 1.88 -5.16 22.25
C LYS A 157 1.80 -4.82 20.78
N ILE A 158 2.41 -3.71 20.36
CA ILE A 158 2.43 -3.27 18.97
C ILE A 158 3.77 -3.65 18.35
N PHE A 159 3.69 -4.41 17.25
CA PHE A 159 4.85 -4.93 16.53
C PHE A 159 4.87 -4.37 15.12
N ARG A 160 5.81 -3.46 14.84
CA ARG A 160 5.98 -2.92 13.49
C ARG A 160 6.59 -3.95 12.56
N TYR A 161 6.13 -3.92 11.31
CA TYR A 161 6.66 -4.71 10.21
C TYR A 161 6.78 -3.88 8.93
N PRO A 162 7.74 -4.18 8.04
CA PRO A 162 7.92 -3.45 6.78
C PRO A 162 6.84 -3.85 5.77
N PHE A 163 5.79 -3.03 5.63
CA PHE A 163 4.71 -3.32 4.71
C PHE A 163 5.07 -3.02 3.26
N THR A 164 4.79 -3.95 2.36
CA THR A 164 5.23 -3.88 0.96
C THR A 164 4.44 -4.80 0.03
N SER A 165 4.57 -4.57 -1.29
CA SER A 165 4.19 -5.48 -2.39
C SER A 165 5.41 -6.10 -3.09
N LEU A 166 6.62 -5.73 -2.71
CA LEU A 166 7.86 -6.07 -3.40
C LEU A 166 8.47 -7.37 -2.87
N LYS A 167 8.99 -8.20 -3.76
CA LYS A 167 9.95 -9.27 -3.44
C LYS A 167 11.38 -8.75 -3.59
N ASP A 168 12.36 -9.42 -3.01
CA ASP A 168 13.78 -9.06 -3.16
C ASP A 168 14.20 -8.91 -4.63
N GLN A 169 13.68 -9.77 -5.51
CA GLN A 169 13.94 -9.73 -6.95
C GLN A 169 13.31 -8.52 -7.68
N ASP A 170 12.33 -7.85 -7.10
CA ASP A 170 11.65 -6.69 -7.70
C ASP A 170 12.46 -5.41 -7.55
N ILE A 171 13.45 -5.40 -6.65
CA ILE A 171 14.33 -4.25 -6.46
C ILE A 171 15.40 -4.25 -7.53
N SER A 172 15.41 -3.20 -8.34
CA SER A 172 16.37 -3.04 -9.42
C SER A 172 17.81 -3.13 -8.92
N SER A 173 18.62 -3.98 -9.55
CA SER A 173 20.04 -4.14 -9.22
C SER A 173 20.85 -2.88 -9.60
N HIS A 174 20.40 -2.14 -10.60
CA HIS A 174 21.00 -0.89 -11.10
C HIS A 174 19.90 0.14 -11.40
N ILE A 175 20.26 1.40 -11.44
CA ILE A 175 19.43 2.46 -12.03
C ILE A 175 19.55 2.32 -13.54
N ALA A 176 18.44 2.42 -14.28
CA ALA A 176 18.46 2.39 -15.72
C ALA A 176 19.49 3.40 -16.26
N GLU A 177 20.42 2.93 -17.09
CA GLU A 177 21.42 3.79 -17.71
C GLU A 177 20.75 4.80 -18.63
N ASN A 178 21.41 5.93 -18.91
CA ASN A 178 20.81 6.99 -19.73
C ASN A 178 20.36 6.50 -21.09
N GLU A 179 21.09 5.57 -21.71
CA GLU A 179 20.74 4.99 -23.02
C GLU A 179 19.47 4.11 -22.93
N GLU A 180 19.38 3.24 -21.92
CA GLU A 180 18.21 2.40 -21.67
C GLU A 180 16.98 3.25 -21.40
N LYS A 181 17.13 4.28 -20.57
CA LYS A 181 16.07 5.23 -20.25
C LYS A 181 15.60 6.02 -21.50
N LEU A 182 16.52 6.47 -22.34
CA LEU A 182 16.20 7.15 -23.58
C LEU A 182 15.47 6.24 -24.57
N GLN A 183 15.86 4.96 -24.63
CA GLN A 183 15.17 3.98 -25.45
C GLN A 183 13.74 3.76 -24.97
N LEU A 184 13.53 3.58 -23.66
CA LEU A 184 12.19 3.42 -23.08
C LEU A 184 11.32 4.66 -23.28
N LYS A 185 11.86 5.88 -23.16
CA LYS A 185 11.15 7.12 -23.47
C LYS A 185 10.64 7.13 -24.91
N LYS A 186 11.47 6.73 -25.86
CA LYS A 186 11.09 6.61 -27.27
C LYS A 186 9.99 5.58 -27.49
N GLU A 187 10.15 4.38 -26.93
CA GLU A 187 9.18 3.27 -27.07
C GLU A 187 7.82 3.60 -26.48
N LEU A 188 7.78 4.33 -25.36
CA LEU A 188 6.57 4.73 -24.66
C LEU A 188 6.03 6.10 -25.12
N GLY A 189 6.66 6.74 -26.13
CA GLY A 189 6.17 7.95 -26.75
C GLY A 189 6.38 9.23 -25.95
N ALA A 190 7.37 9.27 -25.06
CA ALA A 190 7.74 10.50 -24.38
C ALA A 190 8.51 11.45 -25.33
N GLU A 191 8.03 12.68 -25.46
CA GLU A 191 8.58 13.69 -26.37
C GLU A 191 9.49 14.68 -25.65
N ARG A 192 9.37 14.76 -24.32
CA ARG A 192 10.06 15.75 -23.49
C ARG A 192 11.24 15.13 -22.74
N GLU A 193 12.17 16.00 -22.32
CA GLU A 193 13.41 15.58 -21.68
C GLU A 193 13.18 14.81 -20.36
N LYS A 194 12.30 15.32 -19.54
CA LYS A 194 12.00 14.75 -18.20
C LYS A 194 10.63 14.10 -18.19
N VAL A 195 10.50 13.04 -17.41
CA VAL A 195 9.23 12.30 -17.24
C VAL A 195 8.86 12.24 -15.76
N ILE A 196 7.67 12.70 -15.46
CA ILE A 196 7.00 12.50 -14.18
C ILE A 196 6.04 11.33 -14.30
N LEU A 197 6.11 10.38 -13.40
CA LEU A 197 5.19 9.24 -13.32
C LEU A 197 4.28 9.36 -12.09
N SER A 198 3.02 9.05 -12.29
CA SER A 198 2.08 8.75 -11.21
C SER A 198 1.33 7.45 -11.52
N VAL A 199 1.01 6.66 -10.49
CA VAL A 199 0.34 5.36 -10.65
C VAL A 199 -0.84 5.26 -9.69
N GLY A 200 -2.01 4.94 -10.21
CA GLY A 200 -3.21 4.73 -9.41
C GLY A 200 -4.51 5.00 -10.17
N GLN A 201 -5.62 4.50 -9.64
CA GLN A 201 -6.95 4.69 -10.22
C GLN A 201 -7.32 6.18 -10.31
N PHE A 202 -8.10 6.54 -11.34
CA PHE A 202 -8.60 7.91 -11.53
C PHE A 202 -9.80 8.21 -10.60
N ILE A 203 -9.52 8.27 -9.30
CA ILE A 203 -10.50 8.60 -8.26
C ILE A 203 -10.07 9.86 -7.51
N ASP A 204 -11.03 10.60 -6.99
CA ASP A 204 -10.85 11.91 -6.33
C ASP A 204 -9.77 11.88 -5.23
N ARG A 205 -9.72 10.76 -4.49
CA ARG A 205 -8.74 10.53 -3.42
C ARG A 205 -7.28 10.61 -3.88
N LYS A 206 -6.99 10.34 -5.16
CA LYS A 206 -5.62 10.35 -5.70
C LYS A 206 -5.09 11.75 -6.04
N GLY A 207 -5.96 12.77 -6.09
CA GLY A 207 -5.57 14.18 -6.19
C GLY A 207 -4.91 14.57 -7.51
N TYR A 208 -5.22 13.91 -8.64
CA TYR A 208 -4.60 14.24 -9.93
C TYR A 208 -4.94 15.65 -10.42
N ASP A 209 -6.06 16.22 -10.00
CA ASP A 209 -6.39 17.61 -10.24
C ASP A 209 -5.37 18.59 -9.61
N ILE A 210 -4.82 18.25 -8.43
CA ILE A 210 -3.74 19.04 -7.81
C ILE A 210 -2.47 18.99 -8.66
N LEU A 211 -2.13 17.80 -9.22
CA LEU A 211 -1.00 17.66 -10.15
C LEU A 211 -1.23 18.51 -11.42
N PHE A 212 -2.44 18.54 -11.97
CA PHE A 212 -2.73 19.35 -13.16
C PHE A 212 -2.65 20.85 -12.86
N LEU A 213 -3.17 21.30 -11.73
CA LEU A 213 -3.07 22.69 -11.29
C LEU A 213 -1.62 23.11 -11.05
N SER A 214 -0.75 22.20 -10.61
CA SER A 214 0.67 22.50 -10.41
C SER A 214 1.45 22.70 -11.73
N CYS A 215 0.93 22.19 -12.86
CA CYS A 215 1.63 22.24 -14.15
C CYS A 215 1.97 23.66 -14.62
N LYS A 216 1.18 24.68 -14.25
CA LYS A 216 1.43 26.08 -14.58
C LYS A 216 2.76 26.62 -14.01
N ASP A 217 3.21 26.06 -12.89
CA ASP A 217 4.39 26.50 -12.15
C ASP A 217 5.57 25.51 -12.30
N ILE A 218 5.40 24.39 -13.04
CA ILE A 218 6.46 23.46 -13.36
C ILE A 218 7.30 24.04 -14.50
N ARG A 219 8.58 24.32 -14.23
CA ARG A 219 9.50 24.96 -15.15
C ARG A 219 10.19 24.01 -16.13
N PRO A 220 10.67 22.84 -15.70
CA PRO A 220 11.31 21.90 -16.63
C PRO A 220 10.36 21.42 -17.72
N ASN A 221 10.93 21.10 -18.90
CA ASN A 221 10.17 20.50 -19.99
C ASN A 221 9.88 19.03 -19.67
N VAL A 222 8.65 18.75 -19.22
CA VAL A 222 8.24 17.45 -18.69
C VAL A 222 7.06 16.86 -19.42
N ASP A 223 7.06 15.52 -19.60
CA ASP A 223 5.86 14.73 -19.83
C ASP A 223 5.39 14.12 -18.51
N ILE A 224 4.08 14.05 -18.31
CA ILE A 224 3.46 13.48 -17.13
C ILE A 224 2.64 12.25 -17.54
N TYR A 225 3.06 11.09 -17.07
CA TYR A 225 2.33 9.82 -17.30
C TYR A 225 1.56 9.43 -16.06
N ILE A 226 0.25 9.16 -16.24
CA ILE A 226 -0.61 8.64 -15.17
C ILE A 226 -1.13 7.27 -15.60
N VAL A 227 -0.65 6.23 -14.94
CA VAL A 227 -1.02 4.84 -15.23
C VAL A 227 -2.03 4.34 -14.22
N GLY A 228 -3.22 3.91 -14.67
CA GLY A 228 -4.21 3.38 -13.72
C GLY A 228 -5.63 3.24 -14.22
N GLY A 229 -5.81 3.18 -15.54
CA GLY A 229 -7.11 2.94 -16.15
C GLY A 229 -7.64 4.13 -16.96
N LYS A 230 -8.95 4.20 -17.11
CA LYS A 230 -9.59 5.28 -17.88
C LYS A 230 -9.82 6.51 -17.00
N PRO A 231 -9.40 7.70 -17.45
CA PRO A 231 -9.68 8.94 -16.73
C PRO A 231 -11.19 9.22 -16.72
N THR A 232 -11.64 9.93 -15.68
CA THR A 232 -13.02 10.42 -15.62
C THR A 232 -13.19 11.66 -16.49
N ASP A 233 -14.43 11.95 -16.90
CA ASP A 233 -14.75 13.16 -17.66
C ASP A 233 -14.31 14.43 -16.95
N LYS A 234 -14.33 14.45 -15.61
CA LYS A 234 -13.80 15.54 -14.76
C LYS A 234 -12.34 15.82 -15.09
N TYR A 235 -11.48 14.81 -15.13
CA TYR A 235 -10.04 14.97 -15.41
C TYR A 235 -9.79 15.36 -16.87
N ILE A 236 -10.53 14.77 -17.82
CA ILE A 236 -10.45 15.13 -19.25
C ILE A 236 -10.83 16.61 -19.46
N SER A 237 -11.90 17.06 -18.82
CA SER A 237 -12.35 18.47 -18.91
C SER A 237 -11.34 19.43 -18.30
N LEU A 238 -10.78 19.09 -17.15
CA LEU A 238 -9.76 19.92 -16.49
C LEU A 238 -8.49 20.06 -17.33
N LEU A 239 -8.01 18.98 -17.98
CA LEU A 239 -6.86 19.08 -18.90
C LEU A 239 -7.13 20.04 -20.07
N LYS A 240 -8.35 20.01 -20.63
CA LYS A 240 -8.73 20.91 -21.73
C LYS A 240 -8.82 22.36 -21.24
N GLU A 241 -9.39 22.59 -20.06
CA GLU A 241 -9.50 23.93 -19.45
C GLU A 241 -8.11 24.54 -19.22
N LEU A 242 -7.15 23.72 -18.76
CA LEU A 242 -5.77 24.15 -18.47
C LEU A 242 -4.86 24.10 -19.70
N ASP A 243 -5.35 23.73 -20.90
CA ASP A 243 -4.58 23.51 -22.17
C ASP A 243 -3.32 22.65 -21.97
N LEU A 244 -3.40 21.60 -21.13
CA LEU A 244 -2.27 20.71 -20.84
C LEU A 244 -2.16 19.64 -21.93
N LYS A 245 -1.06 19.68 -22.71
CA LYS A 245 -0.78 18.75 -23.81
C LYS A 245 0.28 17.70 -23.47
N ASN A 246 0.86 17.81 -22.31
CA ASN A 246 1.97 16.99 -21.82
C ASN A 246 1.54 15.97 -20.75
N VAL A 247 0.25 15.74 -20.57
CA VAL A 247 -0.29 14.76 -19.65
C VAL A 247 -0.84 13.58 -20.44
N HIS A 248 -0.33 12.39 -20.17
CA HIS A 248 -0.64 11.14 -20.86
C HIS A 248 -1.36 10.20 -19.91
N PHE A 249 -2.62 9.87 -20.23
CA PHE A 249 -3.36 8.85 -19.49
C PHE A 249 -3.06 7.48 -20.09
N VAL A 250 -2.68 6.55 -19.23
CA VAL A 250 -2.35 5.19 -19.61
C VAL A 250 -3.31 4.22 -18.92
N GLU A 251 -3.87 3.31 -19.69
CA GLU A 251 -4.71 2.24 -19.15
C GLU A 251 -3.95 1.37 -18.16
N PHE A 252 -4.68 0.54 -17.41
CA PHE A 252 -4.09 -0.40 -16.47
C PHE A 252 -3.00 -1.24 -17.17
N LYS A 253 -1.87 -1.40 -16.49
CA LYS A 253 -0.72 -2.17 -16.95
C LYS A 253 -0.42 -3.32 -16.00
N SER A 254 0.00 -4.44 -16.56
CA SER A 254 0.58 -5.53 -15.77
C SER A 254 1.82 -5.04 -15.02
N ARG A 255 2.22 -5.78 -13.98
CA ARG A 255 3.43 -5.46 -13.20
C ARG A 255 4.69 -5.37 -14.07
N GLU A 256 4.79 -6.25 -15.08
CA GLU A 256 5.92 -6.28 -16.00
C GLU A 256 5.93 -5.05 -16.92
N GLU A 257 4.80 -4.70 -17.52
CA GLU A 257 4.69 -3.50 -18.36
C GLU A 257 4.89 -2.21 -17.55
N LEU A 258 4.34 -2.15 -16.31
CA LEU A 258 4.45 -0.99 -15.43
C LEU A 258 5.91 -0.70 -15.04
N ARG A 259 6.74 -1.74 -14.95
CA ARG A 259 8.18 -1.60 -14.73
C ARG A 259 8.84 -0.65 -15.73
N ASN A 260 8.47 -0.71 -17.02
CA ASN A 260 9.03 0.15 -18.04
C ASN A 260 8.71 1.63 -17.79
N TYR A 261 7.50 1.92 -17.28
CA TYR A 261 7.10 3.28 -16.88
C TYR A 261 7.92 3.79 -15.71
N TYR A 262 8.15 2.96 -14.69
CA TYR A 262 9.04 3.34 -13.58
C TYR A 262 10.48 3.58 -14.06
N GLN A 263 10.99 2.76 -14.97
CA GLN A 263 12.37 2.87 -15.48
C GLN A 263 12.58 4.10 -16.37
N MET A 264 11.58 4.51 -17.17
CA MET A 264 11.69 5.72 -18.00
C MET A 264 11.56 7.01 -17.19
N ALA A 265 10.91 6.99 -16.02
CA ALA A 265 10.60 8.18 -15.26
C ALA A 265 11.84 8.80 -14.56
N ASP A 266 11.77 10.10 -14.30
CA ASP A 266 12.78 10.88 -13.58
C ASP A 266 12.34 11.19 -12.15
N LEU A 267 11.03 11.20 -11.93
CA LEU A 267 10.39 11.56 -10.66
C LEU A 267 9.07 10.80 -10.54
N PHE A 268 8.74 10.34 -9.34
CA PHE A 268 7.44 9.80 -9.01
C PHE A 268 6.64 10.80 -8.16
N VAL A 269 5.39 11.05 -8.53
CA VAL A 269 4.50 11.98 -7.83
C VAL A 269 3.20 11.28 -7.45
N LEU A 270 2.81 11.37 -6.16
CA LEU A 270 1.54 10.86 -5.67
C LEU A 270 0.84 11.96 -4.84
N PRO A 271 0.05 12.86 -5.44
CA PRO A 271 -0.54 14.03 -4.78
C PRO A 271 -1.83 13.68 -4.02
N THR A 272 -1.84 12.52 -3.36
CA THR A 272 -3.04 11.93 -2.79
C THR A 272 -3.63 12.74 -1.63
N ARG A 273 -4.96 12.78 -1.56
CA ARG A 273 -5.72 13.33 -0.43
C ARG A 273 -5.77 12.41 0.77
N GLU A 274 -5.71 11.10 0.51
CA GLU A 274 -5.62 10.06 1.54
C GLU A 274 -5.14 8.76 0.90
N ASP A 275 -4.12 8.14 1.47
CA ASP A 275 -3.74 6.79 1.14
C ASP A 275 -3.36 6.01 2.41
N ILE A 276 -4.05 4.89 2.65
CA ILE A 276 -3.84 4.06 3.84
C ILE A 276 -2.42 3.48 3.89
N TRP A 277 -1.80 3.26 2.73
CA TRP A 277 -0.37 3.01 2.61
C TRP A 277 0.19 3.75 1.40
N GLY A 278 -0.11 3.31 0.17
CA GLY A 278 0.47 3.79 -1.06
C GLY A 278 1.60 2.89 -1.55
N LEU A 279 1.30 1.60 -1.82
CA LEU A 279 2.28 0.61 -2.28
C LEU A 279 3.09 1.04 -3.52
N VAL A 280 2.51 1.89 -4.34
CA VAL A 280 3.18 2.49 -5.51
C VAL A 280 4.40 3.35 -5.15
N ILE A 281 4.50 3.85 -3.90
CA ILE A 281 5.71 4.51 -3.38
C ILE A 281 6.83 3.49 -3.20
N ASN A 282 6.53 2.32 -2.61
CA ASN A 282 7.51 1.24 -2.51
C ASN A 282 8.04 0.86 -3.90
N GLU A 283 7.14 0.74 -4.88
CA GLU A 283 7.48 0.40 -6.27
C GLU A 283 8.37 1.47 -6.92
N ALA A 284 8.02 2.75 -6.78
CA ALA A 284 8.84 3.86 -7.28
C ALA A 284 10.26 3.87 -6.65
N MET A 285 10.34 3.68 -5.33
CA MET A 285 11.62 3.59 -4.62
C MET A 285 12.46 2.39 -5.06
N ALA A 286 11.83 1.25 -5.39
CA ALA A 286 12.51 0.06 -5.89
C ALA A 286 13.20 0.29 -7.24
N HIS A 287 12.66 1.21 -8.04
CA HIS A 287 13.26 1.67 -9.30
C HIS A 287 14.17 2.90 -9.10
N GLY A 288 14.40 3.34 -7.87
CA GLY A 288 15.27 4.45 -7.56
C GLY A 288 14.70 5.82 -7.94
N LEU A 289 13.38 5.97 -8.04
CA LEU A 289 12.78 7.27 -8.31
C LEU A 289 12.75 8.13 -7.04
N PRO A 290 13.18 9.39 -7.08
CA PRO A 290 12.78 10.37 -6.08
C PRO A 290 11.26 10.43 -5.98
N VAL A 291 10.73 10.73 -4.81
CA VAL A 291 9.28 10.73 -4.57
C VAL A 291 8.82 12.07 -4.04
N VAL A 292 7.77 12.63 -4.63
CA VAL A 292 7.00 13.73 -4.03
C VAL A 292 5.61 13.22 -3.71
N THR A 293 5.21 13.28 -2.45
CA THR A 293 3.89 12.84 -2.01
C THR A 293 3.39 13.70 -0.85
N THR A 294 2.18 13.46 -0.39
CA THR A 294 1.55 14.27 0.65
C THR A 294 1.68 13.64 2.04
N GLU A 295 1.55 14.45 3.08
CA GLU A 295 1.42 14.03 4.47
C GLU A 295 0.21 13.10 4.74
N LYS A 296 -0.69 12.97 3.78
CA LYS A 296 -1.88 12.09 3.83
C LYS A 296 -1.62 10.70 3.24
N CYS A 297 -0.39 10.40 2.85
CA CYS A 297 0.05 9.07 2.41
C CYS A 297 0.90 8.42 3.50
N ILE A 298 0.46 7.28 4.05
CA ILE A 298 1.20 6.63 5.15
C ILE A 298 2.58 6.16 4.71
N ALA A 299 2.74 5.56 3.51
CA ALA A 299 4.06 5.21 3.01
C ALA A 299 4.94 6.46 2.83
N GLY A 300 4.36 7.60 2.46
CA GLY A 300 5.06 8.87 2.41
C GLY A 300 5.64 9.24 3.77
N THR A 301 4.80 9.30 4.81
CA THR A 301 5.23 9.68 6.17
C THR A 301 6.19 8.67 6.83
N GLU A 302 6.18 7.41 6.40
CA GLU A 302 7.07 6.36 6.94
C GLU A 302 8.38 6.25 6.16
N LEU A 303 8.36 6.46 4.84
CA LEU A 303 9.48 6.15 3.97
C LEU A 303 10.23 7.38 3.45
N ILE A 304 9.56 8.53 3.35
CA ILE A 304 10.16 9.71 2.73
C ILE A 304 10.74 10.65 3.79
N GLU A 305 11.95 11.08 3.55
CA GLU A 305 12.68 12.06 4.34
C GLU A 305 13.13 13.20 3.40
N ASP A 306 12.74 14.43 3.74
CA ASP A 306 13.01 15.62 2.93
C ASP A 306 14.52 15.78 2.66
N TYR A 307 14.88 16.09 1.42
CA TYR A 307 16.25 16.20 0.91
C TYR A 307 17.08 14.91 0.89
N GLU A 308 16.58 13.82 1.49
CA GLU A 308 17.30 12.53 1.49
C GLU A 308 16.82 11.62 0.36
N ASN A 309 15.50 11.46 0.18
CA ASN A 309 14.97 10.54 -0.81
C ASN A 309 13.68 10.99 -1.49
N GLY A 310 13.20 12.19 -1.16
CA GLY A 310 12.01 12.78 -1.72
C GLY A 310 11.55 13.98 -0.93
N PHE A 311 10.26 14.33 -1.07
CA PHE A 311 9.63 15.39 -0.29
C PHE A 311 8.21 15.02 0.14
N LEU A 312 7.86 15.42 1.36
CA LEU A 312 6.48 15.47 1.84
C LEU A 312 5.94 16.89 1.69
N ILE A 313 4.74 17.00 1.14
CA ILE A 313 4.05 18.28 0.97
C ILE A 313 2.69 18.26 1.67
N PRO A 314 2.12 19.42 2.00
CA PRO A 314 0.72 19.51 2.40
C PRO A 314 -0.19 18.96 1.30
N SER A 315 -1.29 18.32 1.70
CA SER A 315 -2.35 17.95 0.76
C SER A 315 -3.04 19.19 0.22
N GLU A 316 -3.58 19.12 -1.00
CA GLU A 316 -4.31 20.24 -1.66
C GLU A 316 -3.46 21.49 -1.97
N ASP A 317 -2.14 21.36 -2.06
CA ASP A 317 -1.22 22.47 -2.33
C ASP A 317 -0.46 22.28 -3.66
N PRO A 318 -1.01 22.76 -4.79
CA PRO A 318 -0.35 22.64 -6.09
C PRO A 318 0.92 23.48 -6.22
N GLU A 319 1.05 24.59 -5.45
CA GLU A 319 2.24 25.45 -5.49
C GLU A 319 3.42 24.75 -4.80
N ALA A 320 3.21 24.19 -3.60
CA ALA A 320 4.21 23.37 -2.92
C ALA A 320 4.61 22.16 -3.76
N LEU A 321 3.64 21.52 -4.45
CA LEU A 321 3.92 20.41 -5.35
C LEU A 321 4.86 20.83 -6.50
N ALA A 322 4.53 21.91 -7.22
CA ALA A 322 5.34 22.43 -8.30
C ALA A 322 6.75 22.82 -7.85
N GLN A 323 6.85 23.48 -6.70
CA GLN A 323 8.14 23.87 -6.11
C GLN A 323 9.05 22.66 -5.91
N LYS A 324 8.53 21.55 -5.30
CA LYS A 324 9.35 20.37 -5.03
C LYS A 324 9.65 19.55 -6.27
N ILE A 325 8.77 19.53 -7.25
CA ILE A 325 9.05 18.97 -8.59
C ILE A 325 10.21 19.72 -9.24
N ASN A 326 10.16 21.06 -9.27
CA ASN A 326 11.22 21.89 -9.85
C ASN A 326 12.56 21.66 -9.15
N GLU A 327 12.56 21.65 -7.81
CA GLU A 327 13.77 21.47 -7.00
C GLU A 327 14.51 20.16 -7.34
N ILE A 328 13.76 19.07 -7.55
CA ILE A 328 14.36 17.77 -7.91
C ILE A 328 14.81 17.75 -9.38
N LEU A 329 13.96 18.20 -10.30
CA LEU A 329 14.23 18.05 -11.73
C LEU A 329 15.29 19.02 -12.27
N GLU A 330 15.49 20.16 -11.61
CA GLU A 330 16.53 21.14 -11.95
C GLU A 330 17.89 20.84 -11.30
N ASN A 331 17.93 19.92 -10.29
CA ASN A 331 19.15 19.57 -9.56
C ASN A 331 19.49 18.09 -9.75
N GLU A 332 20.39 17.81 -10.67
CA GLU A 332 20.82 16.45 -11.02
C GLU A 332 21.50 15.73 -9.84
N ASP A 333 22.34 16.41 -9.07
CA ASP A 333 23.04 15.83 -7.92
C ASP A 333 22.04 15.42 -6.83
N LEU A 334 21.05 16.28 -6.56
CA LEU A 334 19.99 15.98 -5.59
C LEU A 334 19.17 14.77 -6.07
N ARG A 335 18.81 14.75 -7.36
CA ARG A 335 18.03 13.66 -7.95
C ARG A 335 18.78 12.32 -7.86
N LEU A 336 20.07 12.30 -8.16
CA LEU A 336 20.91 11.10 -8.05
C LEU A 336 21.10 10.65 -6.60
N LYS A 337 21.31 11.61 -5.67
CA LYS A 337 21.36 11.32 -4.22
C LYS A 337 20.09 10.62 -3.78
N MET A 338 18.92 11.23 -4.07
CA MET A 338 17.61 10.70 -3.70
C MET A 338 17.37 9.31 -4.30
N SER A 339 17.76 9.12 -5.55
CA SER A 339 17.64 7.85 -6.26
C SER A 339 18.41 6.72 -5.54
N ASN A 340 19.66 6.95 -5.19
CA ASN A 340 20.48 5.98 -4.48
C ASN A 340 19.94 5.68 -3.07
N ASN A 341 19.51 6.70 -2.35
CA ASN A 341 18.96 6.55 -1.02
C ASN A 341 17.66 5.74 -1.03
N ASN A 342 16.77 5.96 -2.01
CA ASN A 342 15.55 5.20 -2.19
C ASN A 342 15.83 3.71 -2.37
N ARG A 343 16.73 3.35 -3.27
CA ARG A 343 17.11 1.94 -3.50
C ARG A 343 17.71 1.28 -2.25
N ASN A 344 18.53 2.01 -1.52
CA ASN A 344 19.14 1.49 -0.29
C ASN A 344 18.09 1.29 0.82
N LYS A 345 17.17 2.24 0.97
CA LYS A 345 16.12 2.19 2.01
C LYS A 345 15.11 1.07 1.73
N ILE A 346 14.68 0.94 0.47
CA ILE A 346 13.60 0.01 0.11
C ILE A 346 14.00 -1.47 0.22
N ARG A 347 15.28 -1.80 0.20
CA ARG A 347 15.79 -3.17 0.43
C ARG A 347 15.38 -3.77 1.78
N LYS A 348 14.95 -2.94 2.72
CA LYS A 348 14.42 -3.36 4.02
C LYS A 348 12.91 -3.63 3.99
N TYR A 349 12.27 -3.33 2.86
CA TYR A 349 10.81 -3.44 2.65
C TYR A 349 10.52 -4.44 1.53
N THR A 350 10.79 -5.72 1.80
CA THR A 350 10.47 -6.83 0.90
C THR A 350 9.53 -7.82 1.58
N ILE A 351 8.84 -8.63 0.81
CA ILE A 351 7.95 -9.69 1.34
C ILE A 351 8.75 -10.64 2.23
N GLU A 352 9.99 -10.93 1.87
CA GLU A 352 10.89 -11.79 2.64
C GLU A 352 11.19 -11.18 4.02
N THR A 353 11.53 -9.88 4.07
CA THR A 353 11.75 -9.17 5.34
C THR A 353 10.45 -9.00 6.15
N MET A 354 9.34 -8.75 5.48
CA MET A 354 8.01 -8.70 6.09
C MET A 354 7.66 -10.03 6.77
N VAL A 355 7.84 -11.16 6.08
CA VAL A 355 7.60 -12.50 6.62
C VAL A 355 8.53 -12.80 7.80
N LYS A 356 9.83 -12.53 7.65
CA LYS A 356 10.79 -12.72 8.74
C LYS A 356 10.33 -12.01 10.00
N ARG A 357 9.92 -10.74 9.88
CA ARG A 357 9.44 -9.96 11.03
C ARG A 357 8.21 -10.57 11.69
N HIS A 358 7.24 -11.09 10.91
CA HIS A 358 6.07 -11.77 11.45
C HIS A 358 6.46 -13.05 12.21
N ILE A 359 7.37 -13.85 11.67
CA ILE A 359 7.87 -15.06 12.34
C ILE A 359 8.56 -14.69 13.65
N ASP A 360 9.42 -13.68 13.67
CA ASP A 360 10.10 -13.22 14.89
C ASP A 360 9.08 -12.82 15.98
N VAL A 361 8.01 -12.10 15.60
CA VAL A 361 6.94 -11.72 16.53
C VAL A 361 6.19 -12.96 17.05
N PHE A 362 5.84 -13.91 16.19
CA PHE A 362 5.18 -15.13 16.64
C PHE A 362 6.07 -15.95 17.60
N MET A 363 7.38 -15.99 17.37
CA MET A 363 8.31 -16.66 18.28
C MET A 363 8.39 -15.95 19.64
N THR A 364 8.52 -14.63 19.66
CA THR A 364 8.49 -13.82 20.91
C THR A 364 7.20 -14.06 21.70
N LEU A 365 6.05 -13.99 21.04
CA LEU A 365 4.76 -14.24 21.70
C LEU A 365 4.57 -15.68 22.19
N LYS A 366 5.36 -16.64 21.68
CA LYS A 366 5.35 -18.02 22.17
C LYS A 366 6.14 -18.16 23.47
N GLU A 367 7.22 -17.43 23.62
CA GLU A 367 8.07 -17.44 24.83
C GLU A 367 7.40 -16.77 26.02
N GLU A 368 6.44 -15.85 25.77
CA GLU A 368 5.67 -15.15 26.81
C GLU A 368 4.44 -15.93 27.32
N LYS A 369 4.10 -17.08 26.70
CA LYS A 369 3.00 -17.98 27.10
C LYS A 369 3.45 -19.04 28.07
#